data_77f11e374d36a4ca1d7944cf915ff786
#
_entry.id   77f11e374d36a4ca1d7944cf915ff786
#
_cell.length_a   1.000
_cell.length_b   1.000
_cell.length_c   1.000
_cell.angle_alpha   90.00
_cell.angle_beta   90.00
_cell.angle_gamma   90.00
#
_symmetry.space_group_name_H-M   'P 1'
#
loop_
_entity.id
_entity.type
_entity.pdbx_description
1 polymer ?
#
loop_
_entity_poly.entity_id
_entity_poly.type
_entity_poly.pdbx_seq_one_letter_code
_entity_poly.pdbx_strand_id
1 'polypeptide(L)'
;CKTLNKLTLNKTNARVIAHQAICLIVLKKRPLSEEVFPKDAENLPFAKSLTFGSIRFYHHLNELITVQLNKPIEKKNLDIHCLLILGAYQLVYANTPSHAAINETVSVADIIGKSWAKGLINAVLRKINSEKISAQDSANLSHPSWLIKKLKQDYPKHYKKILEENNKQAPMTIRVHPSINIDKYQQQLEEIGVVSKTSIVAPQALILEMPVDINILPRFADGSCSVQDVSAQLAGHLLNPQEGESILDACCAPGGKTTHLAELCPKATIMALDHDSKRLSKVNENIARYEHKNINIHKGDARKKDWWN
;
A
#
# COMPACT_ATOMS: atom_id res chain seq x y z
N CYS A 1 -12.67 -21.68 -11.45
CA CYS A 1 -11.70 -21.55 -10.31
C CYS A 1 -10.57 -22.57 -10.28
N LYS A 2 -10.64 -23.68 -11.03
CA LYS A 2 -9.54 -24.69 -11.13
C LYS A 2 -8.36 -24.21 -12.00
N THR A 3 -8.56 -23.21 -12.85
CA THR A 3 -7.55 -22.73 -13.81
C THR A 3 -6.48 -21.83 -13.19
N LEU A 4 -6.77 -21.15 -12.08
CA LEU A 4 -5.81 -20.26 -11.40
C LEU A 4 -4.72 -21.00 -10.59
N ASN A 5 -4.91 -22.29 -10.30
CA ASN A 5 -3.90 -23.09 -9.59
C ASN A 5 -2.77 -23.66 -10.48
N LYS A 6 -2.83 -23.47 -11.81
CA LYS A 6 -1.85 -23.93 -12.80
C LYS A 6 -1.22 -22.80 -13.64
N LEU A 7 -1.51 -21.53 -13.34
CA LEU A 7 -0.82 -20.43 -13.99
C LEU A 7 0.61 -20.39 -13.48
N THR A 8 1.56 -20.84 -14.28
CA THR A 8 2.94 -20.40 -14.18
C THR A 8 2.90 -18.88 -14.13
N LEU A 9 3.34 -18.30 -13.00
CA LEU A 9 3.37 -16.86 -12.81
C LEU A 9 4.17 -16.27 -13.98
N ASN A 10 3.51 -15.47 -14.83
CA ASN A 10 4.22 -14.75 -15.87
C ASN A 10 5.11 -13.73 -15.16
N LYS A 11 6.42 -13.78 -15.45
CA LYS A 11 7.41 -12.93 -14.78
C LYS A 11 7.84 -11.73 -15.63
N THR A 12 7.41 -11.67 -16.88
CA THR A 12 7.92 -10.68 -17.86
C THR A 12 6.92 -9.60 -18.21
N ASN A 13 5.63 -9.91 -18.31
CA ASN A 13 4.62 -8.93 -18.69
C ASN A 13 3.96 -8.28 -17.45
N ALA A 14 4.26 -7.02 -17.21
CA ALA A 14 3.76 -6.27 -16.06
C ALA A 14 2.22 -6.25 -15.94
N ARG A 15 1.49 -6.22 -17.07
CA ARG A 15 0.02 -6.21 -17.05
C ARG A 15 -0.55 -7.58 -16.68
N VAL A 16 0.11 -8.67 -17.10
CA VAL A 16 -0.28 -10.02 -16.68
C VAL A 16 -0.04 -10.19 -15.19
N ILE A 17 1.10 -9.73 -14.68
CA ILE A 17 1.41 -9.74 -13.24
C ILE A 17 0.37 -8.94 -12.46
N ALA A 18 0.05 -7.72 -12.89
CA ALA A 18 -0.95 -6.88 -12.27
C ALA A 18 -2.35 -7.55 -12.29
N HIS A 19 -2.77 -8.10 -13.42
CA HIS A 19 -4.03 -8.83 -13.53
C HIS A 19 -4.10 -10.01 -12.55
N GLN A 20 -3.03 -10.83 -12.46
CA GLN A 20 -2.97 -11.95 -11.52
C GLN A 20 -3.06 -11.48 -10.07
N ALA A 21 -2.34 -10.41 -9.70
CA ALA A 21 -2.42 -9.82 -8.37
C ALA A 21 -3.82 -9.29 -8.05
N ILE A 22 -4.47 -8.57 -8.98
CA ILE A 22 -5.85 -8.09 -8.82
C ILE A 22 -6.80 -9.28 -8.60
N CYS A 23 -6.66 -10.37 -9.37
CA CYS A 23 -7.48 -11.58 -9.20
C CYS A 23 -7.27 -12.22 -7.82
N LEU A 24 -6.05 -12.28 -7.31
CA LEU A 24 -5.76 -12.79 -5.96
C LEU A 24 -6.44 -11.93 -4.89
N ILE A 25 -6.39 -10.62 -5.01
CA ILE A 25 -6.98 -9.69 -4.04
C ILE A 25 -8.50 -9.72 -4.12
N VAL A 26 -9.06 -9.52 -5.32
CA VAL A 26 -10.52 -9.35 -5.50
C VAL A 26 -11.28 -10.66 -5.39
N LEU A 27 -10.79 -11.73 -6.04
CA LEU A 27 -11.52 -13.00 -6.15
C LEU A 27 -11.15 -13.98 -5.04
N LYS A 28 -9.88 -13.98 -4.58
CA LYS A 28 -9.40 -14.87 -3.53
C LYS A 28 -9.33 -14.21 -2.16
N LYS A 29 -9.68 -12.92 -2.07
CA LYS A 29 -9.68 -12.14 -0.82
C LYS A 29 -8.32 -12.13 -0.10
N ARG A 30 -7.23 -12.24 -0.86
CA ARG A 30 -5.90 -12.09 -0.28
C ARG A 30 -5.63 -10.63 0.08
N PRO A 31 -4.93 -10.35 1.18
CA PRO A 31 -4.51 -8.99 1.49
C PRO A 31 -3.54 -8.49 0.41
N LEU A 32 -3.55 -7.18 0.19
CA LEU A 32 -2.56 -6.52 -0.66
C LEU A 32 -1.20 -6.53 0.06
N SER A 33 -0.31 -7.40 -0.37
CA SER A 33 1.03 -7.58 0.19
C SER A 33 2.03 -7.95 -0.90
N GLU A 34 3.31 -7.94 -0.59
CA GLU A 34 4.37 -8.38 -1.51
C GLU A 34 4.18 -9.81 -2.01
N GLU A 35 3.51 -10.66 -1.24
CA GLU A 35 3.27 -12.07 -1.57
C GLU A 35 2.32 -12.29 -2.76
N VAL A 36 1.60 -11.26 -3.21
CA VAL A 36 0.75 -11.36 -4.41
C VAL A 36 1.55 -11.19 -5.71
N PHE A 37 2.82 -10.80 -5.60
CA PHE A 37 3.73 -10.60 -6.73
C PHE A 37 4.79 -11.69 -6.80
N PRO A 38 5.23 -12.09 -8.02
CA PRO A 38 6.38 -12.98 -8.17
C PRO A 38 7.67 -12.26 -7.77
N LYS A 39 8.54 -12.94 -7.00
CA LYS A 39 9.76 -12.33 -6.44
C LYS A 39 10.74 -11.81 -7.51
N ASP A 40 10.87 -12.54 -8.63
CA ASP A 40 11.86 -12.26 -9.69
C ASP A 40 11.18 -11.71 -10.95
N ALA A 41 10.14 -10.88 -10.80
CA ALA A 41 9.41 -10.33 -11.93
C ALA A 41 10.16 -9.13 -12.54
N GLU A 42 10.30 -9.18 -13.87
CA GLU A 42 10.68 -8.01 -14.64
C GLU A 42 9.59 -6.92 -14.53
N ASN A 43 9.98 -5.66 -14.55
CA ASN A 43 9.05 -4.53 -14.49
C ASN A 43 8.07 -4.55 -13.27
N LEU A 44 8.52 -5.12 -12.16
CA LEU A 44 7.73 -5.21 -10.93
C LEU A 44 7.21 -3.86 -10.41
N PRO A 45 7.98 -2.75 -10.43
CA PRO A 45 7.48 -1.44 -10.03
C PRO A 45 6.25 -0.99 -10.84
N PHE A 46 6.26 -1.21 -12.16
CA PHE A 46 5.12 -0.87 -13.01
C PHE A 46 3.91 -1.79 -12.75
N ALA A 47 4.13 -3.10 -12.57
CA ALA A 47 3.06 -4.03 -12.21
C ALA A 47 2.41 -3.67 -10.85
N LYS A 48 3.22 -3.27 -9.86
CA LYS A 48 2.74 -2.76 -8.56
C LYS A 48 1.92 -1.49 -8.72
N SER A 49 2.41 -0.52 -9.49
CA SER A 49 1.69 0.74 -9.77
C SER A 49 0.32 0.47 -10.38
N LEU A 50 0.24 -0.40 -11.39
CA LEU A 50 -1.01 -0.81 -12.03
C LEU A 50 -1.96 -1.51 -11.04
N THR A 51 -1.43 -2.41 -10.19
CA THR A 51 -2.22 -3.14 -9.20
C THR A 51 -2.76 -2.21 -8.12
N PHE A 52 -1.88 -1.42 -7.50
CA PHE A 52 -2.26 -0.53 -6.39
C PHE A 52 -3.27 0.52 -6.84
N GLY A 53 -3.07 1.10 -8.01
CA GLY A 53 -4.01 2.06 -8.60
C GLY A 53 -5.36 1.42 -8.93
N SER A 54 -5.37 0.25 -9.55
CA SER A 54 -6.60 -0.48 -9.86
C SER A 54 -7.40 -0.84 -8.60
N ILE A 55 -6.74 -1.24 -7.51
CA ILE A 55 -7.41 -1.55 -6.25
C ILE A 55 -7.88 -0.28 -5.54
N ARG A 56 -7.08 0.80 -5.54
CA ARG A 56 -7.45 2.10 -4.95
C ARG A 56 -8.73 2.64 -5.56
N PHE A 57 -8.86 2.59 -6.86
CA PHE A 57 -10.03 3.10 -7.59
C PHE A 57 -11.04 2.02 -7.97
N TYR A 58 -10.97 0.84 -7.33
CA TYR A 58 -11.78 -0.33 -7.69
C TYR A 58 -13.28 -0.04 -7.76
N HIS A 59 -13.85 0.65 -6.77
CA HIS A 59 -15.29 0.90 -6.70
C HIS A 59 -15.76 1.78 -7.86
N HIS A 60 -15.05 2.85 -8.17
CA HIS A 60 -15.34 3.72 -9.29
C HIS A 60 -15.19 2.99 -10.63
N LEU A 61 -14.05 2.30 -10.83
CA LEU A 61 -13.81 1.52 -12.05
C LEU A 61 -14.85 0.43 -12.28
N ASN A 62 -15.28 -0.24 -11.20
CA ASN A 62 -16.34 -1.24 -11.26
C ASN A 62 -17.68 -0.65 -11.73
N GLU A 63 -18.03 0.53 -11.27
CA GLU A 63 -19.25 1.25 -11.70
C GLU A 63 -19.17 1.61 -13.17
N LEU A 64 -18.07 2.21 -13.63
CA LEU A 64 -17.84 2.55 -15.03
C LEU A 64 -17.97 1.33 -15.95
N ILE A 65 -17.39 0.20 -15.58
CA ILE A 65 -17.47 -1.04 -16.35
C ILE A 65 -18.90 -1.58 -16.35
N THR A 66 -19.57 -1.58 -15.20
CA THR A 66 -20.91 -2.16 -15.04
C THR A 66 -21.93 -1.45 -15.94
N VAL A 67 -21.85 -0.13 -16.06
CA VAL A 67 -22.72 0.66 -16.94
C VAL A 67 -22.51 0.32 -18.42
N GLN A 68 -21.30 -0.10 -18.83
CA GLN A 68 -20.98 -0.44 -20.22
C GLN A 68 -21.32 -1.90 -20.58
N LEU A 69 -21.69 -2.73 -19.61
CA LEU A 69 -22.01 -4.13 -19.82
C LEU A 69 -23.50 -4.33 -20.03
N ASN A 70 -23.89 -4.94 -21.15
CA ASN A 70 -25.30 -5.30 -21.39
C ASN A 70 -25.80 -6.39 -20.44
N LYS A 71 -24.90 -7.25 -19.94
CA LYS A 71 -25.17 -8.31 -18.98
C LYS A 71 -23.99 -8.45 -18.02
N PRO A 72 -24.23 -8.80 -16.74
CA PRO A 72 -23.15 -9.07 -15.80
C PRO A 72 -22.22 -10.18 -16.30
N ILE A 73 -20.91 -10.05 -16.00
CA ILE A 73 -19.94 -11.10 -16.29
C ILE A 73 -20.22 -12.31 -15.41
N GLU A 74 -20.28 -13.49 -16.01
CA GLU A 74 -20.54 -14.75 -15.30
C GLU A 74 -19.46 -15.03 -14.25
N LYS A 75 -19.85 -15.64 -13.13
CA LYS A 75 -18.97 -15.98 -12.00
C LYS A 75 -17.68 -16.72 -12.41
N LYS A 76 -17.76 -17.60 -13.43
CA LYS A 76 -16.61 -18.37 -13.93
C LYS A 76 -15.59 -17.52 -14.71
N ASN A 77 -15.97 -16.30 -15.11
CA ASN A 77 -15.20 -15.38 -15.95
C ASN A 77 -14.90 -14.05 -15.23
N LEU A 78 -14.95 -14.00 -13.89
CA LEU A 78 -14.64 -12.79 -13.12
C LEU A 78 -13.17 -12.33 -13.27
N ASP A 79 -12.28 -13.18 -13.74
CA ASP A 79 -10.94 -12.82 -14.16
C ASP A 79 -10.94 -11.81 -15.33
N ILE A 80 -11.91 -11.90 -16.26
CA ILE A 80 -12.11 -10.89 -17.31
C ILE A 80 -12.57 -9.55 -16.70
N HIS A 81 -13.40 -9.59 -15.66
CA HIS A 81 -13.77 -8.36 -14.95
C HIS A 81 -12.55 -7.69 -14.32
N CYS A 82 -11.66 -8.45 -13.68
CA CYS A 82 -10.39 -7.94 -13.16
C CYS A 82 -9.52 -7.34 -14.27
N LEU A 83 -9.53 -7.93 -15.46
CA LEU A 83 -8.81 -7.40 -16.61
C LEU A 83 -9.41 -6.08 -17.13
N LEU A 84 -10.74 -5.95 -17.12
CA LEU A 84 -11.42 -4.69 -17.43
C LEU A 84 -11.11 -3.59 -16.40
N ILE A 85 -11.05 -3.92 -15.09
CA ILE A 85 -10.62 -2.99 -14.04
C ILE A 85 -9.21 -2.46 -14.33
N LEU A 86 -8.28 -3.33 -14.68
CA LEU A 86 -6.91 -2.96 -15.05
C LEU A 86 -6.86 -2.04 -16.28
N GLY A 87 -7.65 -2.36 -17.32
CA GLY A 87 -7.72 -1.55 -18.54
C GLY A 87 -8.34 -0.18 -18.30
N ALA A 88 -9.45 -0.13 -17.57
CA ALA A 88 -10.13 1.10 -17.20
C ALA A 88 -9.24 2.01 -16.31
N TYR A 89 -8.47 1.43 -15.37
CA TYR A 89 -7.51 2.19 -14.57
C TYR A 89 -6.47 2.88 -15.45
N GLN A 90 -5.92 2.19 -16.44
CA GLN A 90 -4.93 2.75 -17.37
C GLN A 90 -5.50 3.92 -18.19
N LEU A 91 -6.78 3.85 -18.58
CA LEU A 91 -7.45 4.89 -19.36
C LEU A 91 -7.81 6.13 -18.52
N VAL A 92 -8.26 5.92 -17.27
CA VAL A 92 -8.86 7.00 -16.46
C VAL A 92 -7.82 7.65 -15.54
N TYR A 93 -6.87 6.89 -15.00
CA TYR A 93 -6.00 7.36 -13.91
C TYR A 93 -4.50 7.29 -14.21
N ALA A 94 -4.04 6.37 -15.07
CA ALA A 94 -2.61 6.13 -15.24
C ALA A 94 -1.96 6.95 -16.35
N ASN A 95 -2.68 7.88 -16.99
CA ASN A 95 -2.21 8.69 -18.13
C ASN A 95 -1.58 7.85 -19.26
N THR A 96 -1.97 6.59 -19.41
CA THR A 96 -1.50 5.72 -20.47
C THR A 96 -2.18 6.12 -21.78
N PRO A 97 -1.45 6.25 -22.92
CA PRO A 97 -2.09 6.52 -24.20
C PRO A 97 -3.20 5.50 -24.50
N SER A 98 -4.38 5.99 -24.86
CA SER A 98 -5.60 5.17 -24.94
C SER A 98 -5.44 3.94 -25.84
N HIS A 99 -4.78 4.08 -26.99
CA HIS A 99 -4.54 2.96 -27.91
C HIS A 99 -3.65 1.89 -27.26
N ALA A 100 -2.62 2.30 -26.52
CA ALA A 100 -1.74 1.36 -25.82
C ALA A 100 -2.47 0.68 -24.65
N ALA A 101 -3.23 1.44 -23.83
CA ALA A 101 -4.01 0.89 -22.74
C ALA A 101 -4.99 -0.19 -23.23
N ILE A 102 -5.72 0.08 -24.31
CA ILE A 102 -6.69 -0.87 -24.88
C ILE A 102 -5.98 -2.08 -25.49
N ASN A 103 -5.04 -1.86 -26.41
CA ASN A 103 -4.41 -2.96 -27.15
C ASN A 103 -3.63 -3.91 -26.22
N GLU A 104 -2.87 -3.35 -25.29
CA GLU A 104 -2.12 -4.15 -24.33
C GLU A 104 -3.01 -4.92 -23.36
N THR A 105 -4.14 -4.32 -22.94
CA THR A 105 -5.11 -5.02 -22.10
C THR A 105 -5.80 -6.14 -22.87
N VAL A 106 -6.14 -5.92 -24.12
CA VAL A 106 -6.72 -6.94 -25.01
C VAL A 106 -5.74 -8.10 -25.23
N SER A 107 -4.44 -7.81 -25.40
CA SER A 107 -3.41 -8.85 -25.61
C SER A 107 -3.25 -9.76 -24.38
N VAL A 108 -3.46 -9.24 -23.17
CA VAL A 108 -3.46 -10.06 -21.95
C VAL A 108 -4.49 -11.18 -22.02
N ALA A 109 -5.65 -10.96 -22.67
CA ALA A 109 -6.67 -12.00 -22.81
C ALA A 109 -6.16 -13.25 -23.56
N ASP A 110 -5.27 -13.08 -24.53
CA ASP A 110 -4.63 -14.22 -25.22
C ASP A 110 -3.70 -14.97 -24.27
N ILE A 111 -2.87 -14.24 -23.54
CA ILE A 111 -1.88 -14.84 -22.61
C ILE A 111 -2.55 -15.64 -21.51
N ILE A 112 -3.70 -15.18 -21.01
CA ILE A 112 -4.46 -15.89 -19.96
C ILE A 112 -5.43 -16.97 -20.52
N GLY A 113 -5.39 -17.25 -21.82
CA GLY A 113 -6.22 -18.26 -22.47
C GLY A 113 -7.70 -17.88 -22.64
N LYS A 114 -7.99 -16.57 -22.73
CA LYS A 114 -9.34 -16.00 -22.84
C LYS A 114 -9.53 -15.20 -24.12
N SER A 115 -8.94 -15.64 -25.24
CA SER A 115 -8.99 -14.94 -26.54
C SER A 115 -10.41 -14.60 -27.00
N TRP A 116 -11.42 -15.40 -26.61
CA TRP A 116 -12.83 -15.15 -26.88
C TRP A 116 -13.32 -13.81 -26.29
N ALA A 117 -12.72 -13.31 -25.20
CA ALA A 117 -13.13 -12.08 -24.51
C ALA A 117 -12.57 -10.80 -25.15
N LYS A 118 -11.66 -10.90 -26.13
CA LYS A 118 -11.00 -9.74 -26.77
C LYS A 118 -11.98 -8.71 -27.30
N GLY A 119 -13.02 -9.16 -28.00
CA GLY A 119 -14.06 -8.29 -28.54
C GLY A 119 -14.82 -7.53 -27.45
N LEU A 120 -15.17 -8.22 -26.36
CA LEU A 120 -15.84 -7.61 -25.20
C LEU A 120 -14.94 -6.58 -24.52
N ILE A 121 -13.69 -6.95 -24.24
CA ILE A 121 -12.72 -6.04 -23.57
C ILE A 121 -12.50 -4.80 -24.41
N ASN A 122 -12.25 -4.94 -25.71
CA ASN A 122 -12.05 -3.82 -26.62
C ASN A 122 -13.28 -2.89 -26.68
N ALA A 123 -14.49 -3.48 -26.78
CA ALA A 123 -15.74 -2.70 -26.86
C ALA A 123 -15.99 -1.89 -25.57
N VAL A 124 -15.85 -2.52 -24.40
CA VAL A 124 -16.06 -1.86 -23.11
C VAL A 124 -15.04 -0.75 -22.89
N LEU A 125 -13.74 -1.02 -23.11
CA LEU A 125 -12.69 -0.02 -22.89
C LEU A 125 -12.78 1.16 -23.88
N ARG A 126 -13.16 0.93 -25.13
CA ARG A 126 -13.40 2.02 -26.10
C ARG A 126 -14.56 2.91 -25.68
N LYS A 127 -15.65 2.36 -25.15
CA LYS A 127 -16.77 3.16 -24.64
C LYS A 127 -16.34 4.01 -23.44
N ILE A 128 -15.63 3.45 -22.45
CA ILE A 128 -15.08 4.18 -21.30
C ILE A 128 -14.20 5.35 -21.78
N ASN A 129 -13.33 5.11 -22.76
CA ASN A 129 -12.45 6.15 -23.31
C ASN A 129 -13.23 7.26 -24.05
N SER A 130 -14.30 6.93 -24.79
CA SER A 130 -15.08 7.89 -25.56
C SER A 130 -15.92 8.83 -24.70
N GLU A 131 -16.35 8.36 -23.52
CA GLU A 131 -17.17 9.14 -22.59
C GLU A 131 -16.38 10.23 -21.86
N LYS A 132 -15.03 10.33 -22.08
CA LYS A 132 -14.14 11.30 -21.43
C LYS A 132 -14.45 11.48 -19.95
N ILE A 133 -14.69 10.36 -19.27
CA ILE A 133 -14.99 10.37 -17.85
C ILE A 133 -13.76 10.91 -17.12
N SER A 134 -13.86 12.12 -16.61
CA SER A 134 -12.79 12.75 -15.87
C SER A 134 -12.70 12.13 -14.46
N ALA A 135 -11.49 12.05 -13.93
CA ALA A 135 -11.28 11.63 -12.53
C ALA A 135 -12.01 12.56 -11.52
N GLN A 136 -12.43 13.77 -11.98
CA GLN A 136 -13.18 14.74 -11.17
C GLN A 136 -14.68 14.43 -11.06
N ASP A 137 -15.25 13.70 -12.03
CA ASP A 137 -16.63 13.20 -11.94
C ASP A 137 -16.78 12.01 -11.00
N SER A 138 -15.68 11.55 -10.41
CA SER A 138 -15.68 10.54 -9.38
C SER A 138 -16.25 11.08 -8.06
N ALA A 139 -17.41 11.72 -8.12
CA ALA A 139 -18.24 12.01 -6.95
C ALA A 139 -18.49 10.74 -6.10
N ASN A 140 -18.24 9.60 -6.66
CA ASN A 140 -18.23 8.29 -6.02
C ASN A 140 -16.88 7.92 -5.42
N LEU A 141 -16.13 8.87 -4.96
CA LEU A 141 -15.04 8.79 -3.99
C LEU A 141 -14.33 7.41 -3.86
N SER A 142 -14.59 6.53 -4.81
CA SER A 142 -14.07 5.15 -4.94
C SER A 142 -14.02 4.34 -3.63
N HIS A 143 -15.06 4.43 -2.81
CA HIS A 143 -15.17 3.71 -1.53
C HIS A 143 -16.45 2.89 -1.47
N PRO A 144 -16.50 1.82 -0.65
CA PRO A 144 -17.72 1.07 -0.44
C PRO A 144 -18.82 1.94 0.18
N SER A 145 -20.06 1.75 -0.26
CA SER A 145 -21.20 2.57 0.16
C SER A 145 -21.42 2.63 1.67
N TRP A 146 -21.12 1.53 2.39
CA TRP A 146 -21.23 1.50 3.84
C TRP A 146 -20.24 2.47 4.51
N LEU A 147 -19.01 2.61 3.99
CA LEU A 147 -18.01 3.52 4.53
C LEU A 147 -18.38 4.97 4.24
N ILE A 148 -18.86 5.27 3.02
CA ILE A 148 -19.35 6.59 2.66
C ILE A 148 -20.50 6.99 3.58
N LYS A 149 -21.47 6.09 3.82
CA LYS A 149 -22.61 6.33 4.72
C LYS A 149 -22.13 6.61 6.14
N LYS A 150 -21.20 5.80 6.67
CA LYS A 150 -20.66 5.95 8.02
C LYS A 150 -19.92 7.28 8.19
N LEU A 151 -19.02 7.61 7.27
CA LEU A 151 -18.30 8.88 7.32
C LEU A 151 -19.21 10.09 7.16
N LYS A 152 -20.25 10.00 6.32
CA LYS A 152 -21.24 11.07 6.18
C LYS A 152 -22.02 11.30 7.48
N GLN A 153 -22.29 10.22 8.23
CA GLN A 153 -22.94 10.29 9.54
C GLN A 153 -22.04 10.92 10.61
N ASP A 154 -20.77 10.47 10.70
CA ASP A 154 -19.85 10.86 11.77
C ASP A 154 -19.17 12.21 11.47
N TYR A 155 -18.92 12.51 10.19
CA TYR A 155 -18.21 13.71 9.73
C TYR A 155 -18.94 14.42 8.59
N PRO A 156 -20.19 14.90 8.79
CA PRO A 156 -21.07 15.39 7.72
C PRO A 156 -20.46 16.52 6.89
N LYS A 157 -19.64 17.37 7.50
CA LYS A 157 -18.98 18.51 6.82
C LYS A 157 -17.67 18.11 6.11
N HIS A 158 -17.04 16.97 6.47
CA HIS A 158 -15.69 16.65 6.05
C HIS A 158 -15.58 15.32 5.28
N TYR A 159 -16.64 14.49 5.25
CA TYR A 159 -16.57 13.14 4.70
C TYR A 159 -16.05 13.09 3.25
N LYS A 160 -16.43 14.05 2.40
CA LYS A 160 -15.93 14.11 1.01
C LYS A 160 -14.43 14.29 0.98
N LYS A 161 -13.92 15.29 1.72
CA LYS A 161 -12.49 15.57 1.80
C LYS A 161 -11.70 14.39 2.37
N ILE A 162 -12.24 13.70 3.40
CA ILE A 162 -11.62 12.49 3.96
C ILE A 162 -11.48 11.40 2.90
N LEU A 163 -12.55 11.14 2.13
CA LEU A 163 -12.54 10.13 1.08
C LEU A 163 -11.63 10.50 -0.10
N GLU A 164 -11.57 11.78 -0.47
CA GLU A 164 -10.64 12.29 -1.50
C GLU A 164 -9.18 12.12 -1.05
N GLU A 165 -8.86 12.48 0.20
CA GLU A 165 -7.50 12.30 0.73
C GLU A 165 -7.11 10.82 0.82
N ASN A 166 -8.04 9.92 1.17
CA ASN A 166 -7.79 8.48 1.18
C ASN A 166 -7.40 7.92 -0.21
N ASN A 167 -7.86 8.56 -1.29
CA ASN A 167 -7.55 8.13 -2.66
C ASN A 167 -6.23 8.71 -3.18
N LYS A 168 -5.63 9.66 -2.48
CA LYS A 168 -4.31 10.17 -2.84
C LYS A 168 -3.21 9.18 -2.49
N GLN A 169 -2.11 9.27 -3.19
CA GLN A 169 -0.91 8.57 -2.79
C GLN A 169 -0.42 9.13 -1.45
N ALA A 170 -0.23 8.26 -0.46
CA ALA A 170 0.34 8.69 0.81
C ALA A 170 1.75 9.26 0.59
N PRO A 171 2.09 10.41 1.20
CA PRO A 171 3.44 10.94 1.15
C PRO A 171 4.39 9.96 1.84
N MET A 172 5.60 9.81 1.30
CA MET A 172 6.65 9.09 2.00
C MET A 172 7.14 9.96 3.15
N THR A 173 7.06 9.43 4.36
CA THR A 173 7.56 10.12 5.55
C THR A 173 8.64 9.28 6.20
N ILE A 174 9.71 9.93 6.62
CA ILE A 174 10.77 9.32 7.39
C ILE A 174 10.80 9.91 8.80
N ARG A 175 11.17 9.07 9.77
CA ARG A 175 11.49 9.45 11.14
C ARG A 175 12.99 9.48 11.27
N VAL A 176 13.56 10.61 11.57
CA VAL A 176 14.99 10.78 11.85
C VAL A 176 15.29 10.35 13.28
N HIS A 177 16.37 9.61 13.50
CA HIS A 177 16.76 9.16 14.83
C HIS A 177 17.01 10.34 15.79
N PRO A 178 16.56 10.32 17.06
CA PRO A 178 16.64 11.46 17.99
C PRO A 178 18.05 11.99 18.26
N SER A 179 19.06 11.16 18.10
CA SER A 179 20.48 11.59 18.24
C SER A 179 20.99 12.43 17.07
N ILE A 180 20.21 12.58 16.02
CA ILE A 180 20.59 13.28 14.79
C ILE A 180 19.80 14.59 14.72
N ASN A 181 20.51 15.69 14.45
CA ASN A 181 19.88 16.98 14.20
C ASN A 181 19.07 16.90 12.89
N ILE A 182 17.77 17.16 12.97
CA ILE A 182 16.85 17.02 11.85
C ILE A 182 17.16 17.98 10.69
N ASP A 183 17.62 19.22 11.00
CA ASP A 183 17.94 20.21 9.97
C ASP A 183 19.18 19.77 9.18
N LYS A 184 20.20 19.20 9.86
CA LYS A 184 21.37 18.62 9.20
C LYS A 184 21.01 17.43 8.32
N TYR A 185 20.07 16.58 8.79
CA TYR A 185 19.63 15.45 7.98
C TYR A 185 18.84 15.92 6.77
N GLN A 186 18.03 16.95 6.92
CA GLN A 186 17.30 17.58 5.81
C GLN A 186 18.27 18.16 4.77
N GLN A 187 19.34 18.82 5.18
CA GLN A 187 20.38 19.30 4.27
C GLN A 187 21.05 18.16 3.48
N GLN A 188 21.34 17.02 4.15
CA GLN A 188 21.86 15.83 3.45
C GLN A 188 20.88 15.26 2.41
N LEU A 189 19.58 15.33 2.66
CA LEU A 189 18.57 14.97 1.67
C LEU A 189 18.58 15.94 0.48
N GLU A 190 18.67 17.23 0.72
CA GLU A 190 18.74 18.27 -0.32
C GLU A 190 19.99 18.11 -1.21
N GLU A 191 21.14 17.76 -0.63
CA GLU A 191 22.39 17.51 -1.36
C GLU A 191 22.27 16.37 -2.38
N ILE A 192 21.37 15.40 -2.14
CA ILE A 192 21.06 14.30 -3.07
C ILE A 192 19.80 14.55 -3.89
N GLY A 193 19.26 15.79 -3.88
CA GLY A 193 18.07 16.17 -4.65
C GLY A 193 16.73 15.69 -4.08
N VAL A 194 16.69 15.29 -2.80
CA VAL A 194 15.47 14.86 -2.13
C VAL A 194 14.87 16.01 -1.31
N VAL A 195 13.81 16.62 -1.81
CA VAL A 195 13.10 17.72 -1.15
C VAL A 195 12.19 17.18 -0.06
N SER A 196 12.25 17.77 1.12
CA SER A 196 11.44 17.38 2.27
C SER A 196 10.98 18.59 3.08
N LYS A 197 9.98 18.36 3.94
CA LYS A 197 9.48 19.35 4.90
C LYS A 197 9.30 18.73 6.28
N THR A 198 9.52 19.50 7.32
CA THR A 198 9.28 19.09 8.72
C THR A 198 7.79 18.99 9.01
N SER A 199 7.46 18.22 10.06
CA SER A 199 6.10 18.12 10.59
C SER A 199 5.96 18.93 11.87
N ILE A 200 4.87 19.70 11.99
CA ILE A 200 4.55 20.45 13.22
C ILE A 200 4.07 19.57 14.39
N VAL A 201 3.65 18.33 14.10
CA VAL A 201 3.06 17.42 15.10
C VAL A 201 3.97 16.24 15.47
N ALA A 202 5.01 15.98 14.69
CA ALA A 202 5.99 14.93 14.94
C ALA A 202 7.40 15.50 14.71
N PRO A 203 8.14 15.85 15.78
CA PRO A 203 9.40 16.60 15.69
C PRO A 203 10.51 15.89 14.90
N GLN A 204 10.44 14.56 14.80
CA GLN A 204 11.42 13.74 14.09
C GLN A 204 11.02 13.42 12.64
N ALA A 205 9.86 13.91 12.18
CA ALA A 205 9.32 13.58 10.86
C ALA A 205 9.81 14.54 9.79
N LEU A 206 10.33 13.95 8.69
CA LEU A 206 10.51 14.62 7.41
C LEU A 206 9.56 14.00 6.38
N ILE A 207 8.70 14.81 5.81
CA ILE A 207 7.74 14.42 4.77
C ILE A 207 8.40 14.71 3.43
N LEU A 208 8.68 13.67 2.65
CA LEU A 208 9.31 13.79 1.34
C LEU A 208 8.27 14.26 0.31
N GLU A 209 8.68 15.18 -0.57
CA GLU A 209 7.83 15.64 -1.67
C GLU A 209 7.52 14.52 -2.67
N MET A 210 8.52 13.70 -2.97
CA MET A 210 8.41 12.51 -3.81
C MET A 210 8.94 11.28 -3.09
N PRO A 211 8.28 10.11 -3.25
CA PRO A 211 8.81 8.87 -2.72
C PRO A 211 10.14 8.51 -3.39
N VAL A 212 11.07 8.01 -2.60
CA VAL A 212 12.39 7.58 -3.07
C VAL A 212 12.70 6.14 -2.64
N ASP A 213 13.68 5.50 -3.28
CA ASP A 213 14.21 4.23 -2.80
C ASP A 213 14.90 4.46 -1.44
N ILE A 214 14.64 3.58 -0.48
CA ILE A 214 15.22 3.67 0.88
C ILE A 214 16.75 3.59 0.85
N ASN A 215 17.33 2.95 -0.15
CA ASN A 215 18.79 2.79 -0.28
C ASN A 215 19.51 4.09 -0.61
N ILE A 216 18.83 5.13 -1.11
CA ILE A 216 19.44 6.43 -1.34
C ILE A 216 19.35 7.34 -0.12
N LEU A 217 18.55 6.99 0.90
CA LEU A 217 18.42 7.78 2.10
C LEU A 217 19.76 7.76 2.89
N PRO A 218 20.29 8.93 3.28
CA PRO A 218 21.57 9.00 3.99
C PRO A 218 21.58 8.10 5.23
N ARG A 219 22.56 7.18 5.28
CA ARG A 219 22.80 6.30 6.43
C ARG A 219 21.55 5.51 6.90
N PHE A 220 20.66 5.16 5.98
CA PHE A 220 19.47 4.33 6.31
C PHE A 220 19.88 2.98 6.91
N ALA A 221 20.92 2.35 6.36
CA ALA A 221 21.43 1.07 6.84
C ALA A 221 21.93 1.12 8.29
N ASP A 222 22.41 2.29 8.72
CA ASP A 222 22.94 2.51 10.10
C ASP A 222 21.85 2.94 11.09
N GLY A 223 20.57 2.88 10.71
CA GLY A 223 19.48 3.29 11.58
C GLY A 223 19.31 4.80 11.76
N SER A 224 19.95 5.63 10.95
CA SER A 224 19.82 7.10 11.05
C SER A 224 18.41 7.60 10.76
N CYS A 225 17.62 6.84 10.00
CA CYS A 225 16.19 7.10 9.81
C CYS A 225 15.38 5.82 9.62
N SER A 226 14.06 5.96 9.71
CA SER A 226 13.07 4.92 9.48
C SER A 226 11.94 5.45 8.60
N VAL A 227 11.39 4.61 7.73
CA VAL A 227 10.16 4.96 7.03
C VAL A 227 8.99 4.74 7.97
N GLN A 228 8.31 5.82 8.36
CA GLN A 228 7.16 5.76 9.24
C GLN A 228 6.26 6.99 9.03
N ASP A 229 4.97 6.75 8.83
CA ASP A 229 3.96 7.79 8.70
C ASP A 229 3.90 8.72 9.93
N VAL A 230 3.58 10.02 9.70
CA VAL A 230 3.47 11.02 10.77
C VAL A 230 2.50 10.55 11.88
N SER A 231 1.33 10.05 11.51
CA SER A 231 0.33 9.59 12.48
C SER A 231 0.82 8.40 13.30
N ALA A 232 1.62 7.52 12.68
CA ALA A 232 2.23 6.40 13.39
C ALA A 232 3.32 6.84 14.39
N GLN A 233 4.02 7.95 14.11
CA GLN A 233 4.99 8.54 15.03
C GLN A 233 4.32 9.14 16.26
N LEU A 234 3.09 9.69 16.13
CA LEU A 234 2.35 10.25 17.27
C LEU A 234 2.10 9.22 18.39
N ALA A 235 1.99 7.94 18.07
CA ALA A 235 1.77 6.90 19.07
C ALA A 235 2.87 6.87 20.16
N GLY A 236 4.14 7.01 19.76
CA GLY A 236 5.26 7.07 20.69
C GLY A 236 5.22 8.33 21.58
N HIS A 237 4.95 9.48 20.97
CA HIS A 237 4.87 10.74 21.69
C HIS A 237 3.66 10.80 22.65
N LEU A 238 2.51 10.23 22.25
CA LEU A 238 1.32 10.17 23.13
C LEU A 238 1.53 9.20 24.29
N LEU A 239 2.22 8.09 24.09
CA LEU A 239 2.57 7.17 25.16
C LEU A 239 3.57 7.80 26.13
N ASN A 240 4.48 8.64 25.64
CA ASN A 240 5.48 9.37 26.41
C ASN A 240 6.25 8.45 27.40
N PRO A 241 6.98 7.43 26.91
CA PRO A 241 7.61 6.43 27.74
C PRO A 241 8.61 7.03 28.72
N GLN A 242 8.57 6.55 29.98
CA GLN A 242 9.46 7.01 31.05
C GLN A 242 10.54 5.97 31.38
N GLU A 243 11.65 6.42 31.95
CA GLU A 243 12.73 5.55 32.41
C GLU A 243 12.23 4.51 33.41
N GLY A 244 12.62 3.26 33.23
CA GLY A 244 12.23 2.14 34.08
C GLY A 244 10.85 1.54 33.81
N GLU A 245 10.08 2.10 32.89
CA GLU A 245 8.78 1.51 32.52
C GLU A 245 8.92 0.21 31.73
N SER A 246 7.92 -0.67 31.92
CA SER A 246 7.70 -1.86 31.10
C SER A 246 6.55 -1.59 30.12
N ILE A 247 6.85 -1.65 28.83
CA ILE A 247 5.92 -1.27 27.75
C ILE A 247 5.61 -2.51 26.90
N LEU A 248 4.33 -2.71 26.61
CA LEU A 248 3.87 -3.75 25.68
C LEU A 248 3.50 -3.15 24.32
N ASP A 249 4.15 -3.60 23.25
CA ASP A 249 3.66 -3.44 21.88
C ASP A 249 2.98 -4.76 21.45
N ALA A 250 1.66 -4.82 21.57
CA ALA A 250 0.86 -6.03 21.40
C ALA A 250 0.65 -6.48 19.94
N CYS A 251 1.03 -5.66 18.96
CA CYS A 251 0.99 -5.94 17.52
C CYS A 251 2.21 -5.30 16.85
N CYS A 252 3.39 -5.74 17.26
CA CYS A 252 4.64 -5.02 17.03
C CYS A 252 5.11 -5.01 15.57
N ALA A 253 4.79 -6.04 14.79
CA ALA A 253 5.35 -6.17 13.46
C ALA A 253 4.79 -5.14 12.45
N PRO A 254 5.64 -4.55 11.62
CA PRO A 254 7.07 -4.84 11.34
C PRO A 254 8.10 -4.14 12.26
N GLY A 255 7.70 -3.53 13.37
CA GLY A 255 8.62 -2.98 14.36
C GLY A 255 8.74 -1.45 14.39
N GLY A 256 8.05 -0.73 13.52
CA GLY A 256 8.22 0.73 13.40
C GLY A 256 7.84 1.53 14.67
N LYS A 257 6.77 1.14 15.39
CA LYS A 257 6.42 1.74 16.68
C LYS A 257 7.31 1.23 17.82
N THR A 258 7.61 -0.05 17.82
CA THR A 258 8.51 -0.69 18.79
C THR A 258 9.88 -0.01 18.83
N THR A 259 10.53 0.16 17.67
CA THR A 259 11.83 0.85 17.59
C THR A 259 11.73 2.32 17.95
N HIS A 260 10.64 3.00 17.59
CA HIS A 260 10.40 4.39 17.98
C HIS A 260 10.32 4.56 19.50
N LEU A 261 9.62 3.65 20.19
CA LEU A 261 9.54 3.67 21.67
C LEU A 261 10.94 3.47 22.28
N ALA A 262 11.75 2.56 21.72
CA ALA A 262 13.11 2.32 22.18
C ALA A 262 14.04 3.53 21.94
N GLU A 263 13.85 4.26 20.83
CA GLU A 263 14.56 5.51 20.55
C GLU A 263 14.16 6.64 21.53
N LEU A 264 12.86 6.76 21.86
CA LEU A 264 12.35 7.79 22.76
C LEU A 264 12.78 7.55 24.22
N CYS A 265 12.85 6.28 24.64
CA CYS A 265 13.27 5.93 25.99
C CYS A 265 14.14 4.67 26.00
N PRO A 266 15.48 4.80 25.81
CA PRO A 266 16.39 3.64 25.79
C PRO A 266 16.46 2.87 27.12
N LYS A 267 16.00 3.45 28.21
CA LYS A 267 15.99 2.82 29.54
C LYS A 267 14.65 2.19 29.93
N ALA A 268 13.63 2.27 29.09
CA ALA A 268 12.41 1.48 29.24
C ALA A 268 12.64 0.06 28.73
N THR A 269 11.89 -0.92 29.27
CA THR A 269 11.89 -2.30 28.76
C THR A 269 10.67 -2.49 27.87
N ILE A 270 10.88 -2.92 26.62
CA ILE A 270 9.80 -3.11 25.65
C ILE A 270 9.59 -4.59 25.39
N MET A 271 8.37 -5.08 25.61
CA MET A 271 7.92 -6.38 25.16
C MET A 271 7.21 -6.20 23.81
N ALA A 272 7.76 -6.79 22.76
CA ALA A 272 7.25 -6.73 21.39
C ALA A 272 6.56 -8.05 21.03
N LEU A 273 5.23 -8.07 20.96
CA LEU A 273 4.41 -9.25 20.74
C LEU A 273 3.78 -9.23 19.34
N ASP A 274 3.88 -10.31 18.60
CA ASP A 274 3.11 -10.55 17.37
C ASP A 274 2.84 -12.06 17.22
N HIS A 275 1.71 -12.42 16.62
CA HIS A 275 1.33 -13.83 16.43
C HIS A 275 1.99 -14.47 15.20
N ASP A 276 2.47 -13.67 14.24
CA ASP A 276 3.03 -14.11 12.97
C ASP A 276 4.55 -14.13 12.98
N SER A 277 5.13 -15.36 13.00
CA SER A 277 6.57 -15.56 12.99
C SER A 277 7.30 -14.94 11.80
N LYS A 278 6.65 -14.91 10.61
CA LYS A 278 7.27 -14.31 9.42
C LYS A 278 7.35 -12.80 9.54
N ARG A 279 6.37 -12.19 10.19
CA ARG A 279 6.38 -10.74 10.43
C ARG A 279 7.39 -10.37 11.52
N LEU A 280 7.59 -11.23 12.51
CA LEU A 280 8.59 -11.04 13.57
C LEU A 280 10.02 -11.03 13.02
N SER A 281 10.33 -11.70 11.90
CA SER A 281 11.66 -11.60 11.30
C SER A 281 12.03 -10.17 10.91
N LYS A 282 11.05 -9.39 10.41
CA LYS A 282 11.24 -7.97 10.08
C LYS A 282 11.44 -7.09 11.32
N VAL A 283 10.83 -7.46 12.44
CA VAL A 283 11.07 -6.78 13.73
C VAL A 283 12.51 -6.99 14.16
N ASN A 284 13.02 -8.25 14.08
CA ASN A 284 14.41 -8.57 14.38
C ASN A 284 15.40 -7.79 13.49
N GLU A 285 15.12 -7.72 12.16
CA GLU A 285 15.94 -6.96 11.22
C GLU A 285 16.02 -5.48 11.60
N ASN A 286 14.88 -4.86 11.97
CA ASN A 286 14.83 -3.49 12.41
C ASN A 286 15.57 -3.28 13.74
N ILE A 287 15.36 -4.16 14.74
CA ILE A 287 16.07 -4.07 16.03
C ILE A 287 17.59 -4.14 15.84
N ALA A 288 18.05 -5.07 15.00
CA ALA A 288 19.48 -5.21 14.69
C ALA A 288 20.03 -3.96 14.02
N ARG A 289 19.29 -3.36 13.08
CA ARG A 289 19.68 -2.15 12.36
C ARG A 289 19.83 -0.93 13.27
N TYR A 290 19.06 -0.85 14.36
CA TYR A 290 19.12 0.23 15.36
C TYR A 290 19.95 -0.12 16.58
N GLU A 291 20.45 -1.35 16.68
CA GLU A 291 21.23 -1.86 17.82
C GLU A 291 20.51 -1.76 19.18
N HIS A 292 19.15 -1.78 19.17
CA HIS A 292 18.37 -1.72 20.41
C HIS A 292 18.53 -2.97 21.27
N LYS A 293 18.83 -2.76 22.56
CA LYS A 293 19.06 -3.83 23.54
C LYS A 293 17.91 -3.97 24.55
N ASN A 294 16.97 -3.07 24.54
CA ASN A 294 15.87 -2.95 25.49
C ASN A 294 14.55 -3.52 24.96
N ILE A 295 14.57 -4.28 23.86
CA ILE A 295 13.39 -4.88 23.23
C ILE A 295 13.45 -6.41 23.35
N ASN A 296 12.43 -6.98 23.96
CA ASN A 296 12.22 -8.43 24.08
C ASN A 296 11.11 -8.86 23.12
N ILE A 297 11.42 -9.74 22.16
CA ILE A 297 10.44 -10.21 21.17
C ILE A 297 9.79 -11.49 21.67
N HIS A 298 8.46 -11.53 21.60
CA HIS A 298 7.66 -12.70 21.89
C HIS A 298 6.70 -13.03 20.74
N LYS A 299 6.59 -14.34 20.42
CA LYS A 299 5.53 -14.82 19.55
C LYS A 299 4.34 -15.21 20.42
N GLY A 300 3.21 -14.54 20.23
CA GLY A 300 2.00 -14.84 20.99
C GLY A 300 0.77 -14.14 20.48
N ASP A 301 -0.37 -14.58 20.95
CA ASP A 301 -1.66 -13.94 20.70
C ASP A 301 -1.99 -13.01 21.88
N ALA A 302 -2.07 -11.70 21.64
CA ALA A 302 -2.34 -10.69 22.66
C ALA A 302 -3.67 -10.91 23.42
N ARG A 303 -4.60 -11.69 22.87
CA ARG A 303 -5.87 -12.06 23.52
C ARG A 303 -5.70 -13.18 24.55
N LYS A 304 -4.57 -13.87 24.55
CA LYS A 304 -4.23 -14.94 25.52
C LYS A 304 -3.32 -14.37 26.60
N LYS A 305 -3.11 -15.14 27.68
CA LYS A 305 -2.26 -14.74 28.81
C LYS A 305 -1.01 -15.61 28.96
N ASP A 306 -0.77 -16.55 28.06
CA ASP A 306 0.33 -17.51 28.09
C ASP A 306 1.73 -16.89 27.89
N TRP A 307 1.77 -15.66 27.43
CA TRP A 307 2.98 -14.84 27.23
C TRP A 307 3.18 -13.80 28.35
N TRP A 308 2.20 -13.63 29.23
CA TRP A 308 2.22 -12.69 30.33
C TRP A 308 2.66 -13.39 31.62
N ASN A 309 3.72 -12.91 32.29
CA ASN A 309 4.21 -13.37 33.60
C ASN A 309 3.93 -12.32 34.66
#